data_51c13e8dd9d91f9d0132bb0e19b6ce28
#
_entry.id   51c13e8dd9d91f9d0132bb0e19b6ce28
#
_cell.length_a   1.000
_cell.length_b   1.000
_cell.length_c   1.000
_cell.angle_alpha   90.00
_cell.angle_beta   90.00
_cell.angle_gamma   90.00
#
_symmetry.space_group_name_H-M   'P 1'
#
loop_
_entity.id
_entity.type
_entity.pdbx_description
1 polymer ?
#
loop_
_entity_poly.entity_id
_entity_poly.type
_entity_poly.pdbx_seq_one_letter_code
_entity_poly.pdbx_strand_id
1 'polypeptide(L)'
;MRLYRIEQIQSIKNFENQRKTAEFQVWKLLISIAICLGVVYVASRYAAEFISTWYETLRKPSFITIPIELVGLILIVLFAIMGIALYLIWRKSKIDSSVTSAQIIFFVQLSLNFLWIYVFFGLKYPLGGIFTIILLWIFVLLTSIKFFLVDRLAGYLMIPYLMWVSFASVLNAFIIRLN
;
A
#
# COMPACT_ATOMS: atom_id res chain seq x y z
N MET A 1 38.20 19.31 -35.87
CA MET A 1 38.56 19.29 -34.41
C MET A 1 37.50 19.94 -33.50
N ARG A 2 36.91 21.11 -33.81
CA ARG A 2 35.88 21.77 -32.97
C ARG A 2 34.57 21.00 -32.86
N LEU A 3 34.04 20.43 -33.94
CA LEU A 3 32.80 19.68 -33.96
C LEU A 3 32.87 18.41 -33.10
N TYR A 4 33.94 17.64 -33.21
CA TYR A 4 34.16 16.45 -32.40
C TYR A 4 34.17 16.76 -30.86
N ARG A 5 34.73 17.90 -30.47
CA ARG A 5 34.76 18.33 -29.07
C ARG A 5 33.36 18.73 -28.57
N ILE A 6 32.52 19.32 -29.41
CA ILE A 6 31.16 19.72 -29.07
C ILE A 6 30.29 18.46 -28.85
N GLU A 7 30.39 17.46 -29.71
CA GLU A 7 29.68 16.18 -29.57
C GLU A 7 30.05 15.44 -28.29
N GLN A 8 31.33 15.41 -27.93
CA GLN A 8 31.83 14.82 -26.68
C GLN A 8 31.24 15.55 -25.46
N ILE A 9 31.24 16.88 -25.46
CA ILE A 9 30.66 17.67 -24.34
C ILE A 9 29.15 17.43 -24.22
N GLN A 10 28.42 17.33 -25.34
CA GLN A 10 26.99 17.04 -25.31
C GLN A 10 26.70 15.62 -24.81
N SER A 11 27.52 14.64 -25.22
CA SER A 11 27.33 13.26 -24.72
C SER A 11 27.59 13.19 -23.21
N ILE A 12 28.61 13.81 -22.67
CA ILE A 12 28.91 13.85 -21.24
C ILE A 12 27.75 14.52 -20.47
N LYS A 13 27.24 15.66 -20.93
CA LYS A 13 26.09 16.33 -20.30
C LYS A 13 24.84 15.48 -20.33
N ASN A 14 24.60 14.73 -21.41
CA ASN A 14 23.48 13.81 -21.48
C ASN A 14 23.61 12.65 -20.49
N PHE A 15 24.81 12.07 -20.35
CA PHE A 15 25.10 11.04 -19.35
C PHE A 15 24.92 11.54 -17.91
N GLU A 16 25.43 12.74 -17.60
CA GLU A 16 25.24 13.35 -16.27
C GLU A 16 23.76 13.64 -15.97
N ASN A 17 22.99 14.13 -16.94
CA ASN A 17 21.57 14.38 -16.78
C ASN A 17 20.79 13.06 -16.60
N GLN A 18 21.12 12.02 -17.35
CA GLN A 18 20.52 10.70 -17.17
C GLN A 18 20.84 10.11 -15.80
N ARG A 19 22.06 10.27 -15.30
CA ARG A 19 22.47 9.81 -13.97
C ARG A 19 21.69 10.53 -12.87
N LYS A 20 21.60 11.87 -12.93
CA LYS A 20 20.84 12.68 -11.97
C LYS A 20 19.35 12.33 -11.96
N THR A 21 18.75 12.08 -13.13
CA THR A 21 17.36 11.65 -13.22
C THR A 21 17.15 10.25 -12.65
N ALA A 22 18.09 9.34 -12.86
CA ALA A 22 18.05 8.00 -12.30
C ALA A 22 18.19 8.01 -10.77
N GLU A 23 19.13 8.76 -10.20
CA GLU A 23 19.32 8.92 -8.76
C GLU A 23 18.07 9.52 -8.10
N PHE A 24 17.43 10.51 -8.71
CA PHE A 24 16.19 11.09 -8.20
C PHE A 24 15.02 10.09 -8.22
N GLN A 25 14.97 9.19 -9.19
CA GLN A 25 13.94 8.15 -9.25
C GLN A 25 14.13 7.05 -8.21
N VAL A 26 15.37 6.67 -7.88
CA VAL A 26 15.67 5.71 -6.80
C VAL A 26 15.19 6.23 -5.44
N TRP A 27 15.43 7.50 -5.13
CA TRP A 27 14.94 8.10 -3.89
C TRP A 27 13.42 8.07 -3.77
N LYS A 28 12.70 8.35 -4.86
CA LYS A 28 11.24 8.24 -4.86
C LYS A 28 10.76 6.82 -4.57
N LEU A 29 11.44 5.82 -5.14
CA LEU A 29 11.13 4.41 -4.89
C LEU A 29 11.33 4.07 -3.42
N LEU A 30 12.49 4.42 -2.85
CA LEU A 30 12.81 4.15 -1.46
C LEU A 30 11.82 4.83 -0.51
N ILE A 31 11.48 6.10 -0.74
CA ILE A 31 10.50 6.84 0.06
C ILE A 31 9.11 6.20 -0.05
N SER A 32 8.66 5.84 -1.26
CA SER A 32 7.35 5.22 -1.46
C SER A 32 7.23 3.88 -0.70
N ILE A 33 8.25 3.04 -0.78
CA ILE A 33 8.30 1.77 -0.04
C ILE A 33 8.38 2.04 1.47
N ALA A 34 9.22 2.98 1.90
CA ALA A 34 9.38 3.32 3.32
C ALA A 34 8.08 3.85 3.94
N ILE A 35 7.30 4.67 3.23
CA ILE A 35 5.99 5.14 3.68
C ILE A 35 5.06 3.95 3.92
N CYS A 36 4.93 3.05 2.94
CA CYS A 36 4.04 1.91 3.05
C CYS A 36 4.49 0.94 4.16
N LEU A 37 5.77 0.59 4.21
CA LEU A 37 6.32 -0.27 5.28
C LEU A 37 6.25 0.39 6.66
N GLY A 38 6.41 1.71 6.74
CA GLY A 38 6.24 2.47 7.97
C GLY A 38 4.82 2.35 8.54
N VAL A 39 3.81 2.43 7.69
CA VAL A 39 2.42 2.25 8.10
C VAL A 39 2.16 0.84 8.62
N VAL A 40 2.61 -0.20 7.89
CA VAL A 40 2.41 -1.58 8.36
C VAL A 40 3.20 -1.87 9.64
N TYR A 41 4.38 -1.29 9.80
CA TYR A 41 5.16 -1.42 11.03
C TYR A 41 4.43 -0.82 12.24
N VAL A 42 3.99 0.44 12.14
CA VAL A 42 3.24 1.12 13.22
C VAL A 42 1.95 0.37 13.53
N ALA A 43 1.20 -0.03 12.50
CA ALA A 43 -0.03 -0.79 12.63
C ALA A 43 0.17 -2.15 13.30
N SER A 44 1.22 -2.89 12.93
CA SER A 44 1.55 -4.18 13.53
C SER A 44 1.98 -4.05 14.99
N ARG A 45 2.78 -3.04 15.31
CA ARG A 45 3.16 -2.76 16.71
C ARG A 45 1.97 -2.42 17.58
N TYR A 46 1.04 -1.63 17.05
CA TYR A 46 -0.20 -1.30 17.74
C TYR A 46 -1.11 -2.53 17.92
N ALA A 47 -1.28 -3.34 16.88
CA ALA A 47 -2.15 -4.52 16.93
C ALA A 47 -1.59 -5.65 17.83
N ALA A 48 -0.27 -5.76 17.96
CA ALA A 48 0.39 -6.86 18.67
C ALA A 48 -0.11 -7.03 20.11
N GLU A 49 -0.35 -5.94 20.82
CA GLU A 49 -0.86 -5.95 22.21
C GLU A 49 -2.27 -6.57 22.31
N PHE A 50 -3.11 -6.31 21.32
CA PHE A 50 -4.50 -6.79 21.28
C PHE A 50 -4.64 -8.20 20.68
N ILE A 51 -3.67 -8.61 19.88
CA ILE A 51 -3.67 -9.97 19.28
C ILE A 51 -3.55 -11.01 20.38
N SER A 52 -2.55 -10.90 21.23
CA SER A 52 -2.28 -11.89 22.30
C SER A 52 -3.28 -11.85 23.45
N THR A 53 -3.94 -10.71 23.68
CA THR A 53 -4.84 -10.54 24.83
C THR A 53 -6.31 -10.73 24.49
N TRP A 54 -6.76 -10.21 23.35
CA TRP A 54 -8.17 -10.20 22.98
C TRP A 54 -8.47 -11.02 21.72
N TYR A 55 -7.71 -10.85 20.63
CA TYR A 55 -8.03 -11.50 19.35
C TYR A 55 -7.93 -13.03 19.43
N GLU A 56 -7.05 -13.56 20.28
CA GLU A 56 -6.95 -15.01 20.51
C GLU A 56 -8.18 -15.59 21.21
N THR A 57 -8.89 -14.80 22.00
CA THR A 57 -10.11 -15.26 22.69
C THR A 57 -11.33 -15.36 21.76
N LEU A 58 -11.28 -14.75 20.57
CA LEU A 58 -12.37 -14.78 19.62
C LEU A 58 -12.47 -16.14 18.92
N ARG A 59 -13.70 -16.60 18.71
CA ARG A 59 -13.98 -17.77 17.87
C ARG A 59 -13.73 -17.42 16.42
N LYS A 60 -12.90 -18.21 15.76
CA LYS A 60 -12.47 -18.03 14.36
C LYS A 60 -12.86 -19.26 13.57
N PRO A 61 -13.23 -19.13 12.29
CA PRO A 61 -13.49 -20.28 11.43
C PRO A 61 -12.19 -21.05 11.18
N SER A 62 -12.14 -22.33 11.55
CA SER A 62 -10.92 -23.16 11.46
C SER A 62 -10.38 -23.33 10.03
N PHE A 63 -11.26 -23.24 9.03
CA PHE A 63 -10.89 -23.38 7.61
C PHE A 63 -10.29 -22.11 6.96
N ILE A 64 -10.29 -20.96 7.66
CA ILE A 64 -9.79 -19.68 7.14
C ILE A 64 -8.66 -19.11 8.04
N THR A 65 -8.32 -19.77 9.14
CA THR A 65 -7.34 -19.24 10.09
C THR A 65 -5.92 -19.40 9.53
N ILE A 66 -5.28 -18.27 9.23
CA ILE A 66 -3.86 -18.20 8.85
C ILE A 66 -3.03 -17.98 10.12
N PRO A 67 -1.89 -18.66 10.31
CA PRO A 67 -0.96 -18.36 11.39
C PRO A 67 -0.55 -16.89 11.40
N ILE A 68 -0.53 -16.27 12.57
CA ILE A 68 -0.32 -14.82 12.69
C ILE A 68 1.06 -14.38 12.16
N GLU A 69 2.05 -15.25 12.24
CA GLU A 69 3.41 -15.03 11.71
C GLU A 69 3.38 -14.88 10.19
N LEU A 70 2.57 -15.70 9.51
CA LEU A 70 2.38 -15.62 8.05
C LEU A 70 1.60 -14.36 7.66
N VAL A 71 0.63 -13.95 8.46
CA VAL A 71 -0.11 -12.69 8.23
C VAL A 71 0.86 -11.50 8.20
N GLY A 72 1.79 -11.44 9.17
CA GLY A 72 2.80 -10.39 9.22
C GLY A 72 3.69 -10.35 7.97
N LEU A 73 4.16 -11.52 7.52
CA LEU A 73 4.99 -11.63 6.33
C LEU A 73 4.22 -11.22 5.06
N ILE A 74 2.99 -11.70 4.90
CA ILE A 74 2.11 -11.35 3.78
C ILE A 74 1.91 -9.82 3.72
N LEU A 75 1.62 -9.20 4.86
CA LEU A 75 1.44 -7.75 4.92
C LEU A 75 2.69 -6.98 4.51
N ILE A 76 3.87 -7.37 4.97
CA ILE A 76 5.14 -6.74 4.56
C ILE A 76 5.30 -6.80 3.03
N VAL A 77 5.08 -7.96 2.42
CA VAL A 77 5.18 -8.13 0.96
C VAL A 77 4.14 -7.26 0.23
N LEU A 78 2.89 -7.28 0.68
CA LEU A 78 1.81 -6.51 0.06
C LEU A 78 2.07 -5.00 0.15
N PHE A 79 2.51 -4.49 1.29
CA PHE A 79 2.83 -3.07 1.45
C PHE A 79 4.09 -2.65 0.69
N ALA A 80 5.07 -3.53 0.52
CA ALA A 80 6.21 -3.28 -0.37
C ALA A 80 5.75 -3.16 -1.85
N ILE A 81 4.87 -4.07 -2.30
CA ILE A 81 4.26 -4.00 -3.65
C ILE A 81 3.46 -2.71 -3.83
N MET A 82 2.67 -2.30 -2.84
CA MET A 82 1.94 -1.03 -2.85
C MET A 82 2.89 0.17 -2.94
N GLY A 83 4.03 0.13 -2.25
CA GLY A 83 5.07 1.16 -2.34
C GLY A 83 5.66 1.27 -3.75
N ILE A 84 5.87 0.13 -4.43
CA ILE A 84 6.29 0.11 -5.84
C ILE A 84 5.19 0.71 -6.73
N ALA A 85 3.92 0.36 -6.51
CA ALA A 85 2.79 0.93 -7.24
C ALA A 85 2.73 2.46 -7.08
N LEU A 86 2.85 2.96 -5.85
CA LEU A 86 2.91 4.40 -5.57
C LEU A 86 4.07 5.09 -6.31
N TYR A 87 5.26 4.47 -6.31
CA TYR A 87 6.41 4.98 -7.05
C TYR A 87 6.13 5.12 -8.55
N LEU A 88 5.49 4.12 -9.18
CA LEU A 88 5.15 4.16 -10.60
C LEU A 88 4.23 5.33 -10.94
N ILE A 89 3.31 5.69 -10.05
CA ILE A 89 2.46 6.88 -10.17
C ILE A 89 3.28 8.15 -9.93
N TRP A 90 4.11 8.17 -8.88
CA TRP A 90 4.86 9.36 -8.50
C TRP A 90 5.93 9.78 -9.53
N ARG A 91 6.44 8.84 -10.31
CA ARG A 91 7.39 9.15 -11.40
C ARG A 91 6.73 9.82 -12.62
N LYS A 92 5.39 9.75 -12.74
CA LYS A 92 4.66 10.43 -13.81
C LYS A 92 4.63 11.94 -13.58
N SER A 93 4.26 12.70 -14.61
CA SER A 93 4.26 14.17 -14.53
C SER A 93 3.33 14.70 -13.45
N LYS A 94 3.82 15.62 -12.62
CA LYS A 94 3.05 16.26 -11.54
C LYS A 94 1.97 17.24 -12.04
N ILE A 95 1.94 17.56 -13.33
CA ILE A 95 1.01 18.55 -13.92
C ILE A 95 -0.34 17.92 -14.25
N ASP A 96 -0.41 16.59 -14.26
CA ASP A 96 -1.65 15.87 -14.56
C ASP A 96 -2.51 15.73 -13.29
N SER A 97 -3.72 16.30 -13.33
CA SER A 97 -4.71 16.21 -12.24
C SER A 97 -5.09 14.75 -11.92
N SER A 98 -4.99 13.85 -12.89
CA SER A 98 -5.25 12.41 -12.70
C SER A 98 -4.20 11.76 -11.79
N VAL A 99 -2.93 12.12 -11.90
CA VAL A 99 -1.85 11.67 -11.03
C VAL A 99 -2.06 12.14 -9.59
N THR A 100 -2.38 13.42 -9.40
CA THR A 100 -2.65 13.98 -8.08
C THR A 100 -3.86 13.33 -7.42
N SER A 101 -4.95 13.15 -8.16
CA SER A 101 -6.15 12.47 -7.68
C SER A 101 -5.86 11.02 -7.27
N ALA A 102 -5.08 10.29 -8.06
CA ALA A 102 -4.67 8.91 -7.75
C ALA A 102 -3.85 8.83 -6.46
N GLN A 103 -2.92 9.77 -6.24
CA GLN A 103 -2.13 9.84 -5.01
C GLN A 103 -2.99 10.17 -3.79
N ILE A 104 -3.90 11.13 -3.88
CA ILE A 104 -4.80 11.48 -2.77
C ILE A 104 -5.62 10.27 -2.34
N ILE A 105 -6.25 9.57 -3.29
CA ILE A 105 -7.06 8.37 -2.99
C ILE A 105 -6.20 7.28 -2.36
N PHE A 106 -4.95 7.09 -2.83
CA PHE A 106 -4.00 6.16 -2.23
C PHE A 106 -3.70 6.50 -0.77
N PHE A 107 -3.43 7.76 -0.43
CA PHE A 107 -3.16 8.15 0.95
C PHE A 107 -4.40 8.05 1.85
N VAL A 108 -5.60 8.30 1.31
CA VAL A 108 -6.86 8.08 2.04
C VAL A 108 -7.00 6.58 2.38
N GLN A 109 -6.82 5.67 1.42
CA GLN A 109 -6.89 4.24 1.71
C GLN A 109 -5.83 3.77 2.72
N LEU A 110 -4.63 4.36 2.67
CA LEU A 110 -3.56 4.05 3.60
C LEU A 110 -3.91 4.48 5.04
N SER A 111 -4.58 5.63 5.19
CA SER A 111 -5.11 6.11 6.47
C SER A 111 -6.27 5.24 6.96
N LEU A 112 -7.16 4.81 6.07
CA LEU A 112 -8.26 3.89 6.40
C LEU A 112 -7.77 2.51 6.86
N ASN A 113 -6.62 2.07 6.37
CA ASN A 113 -6.00 0.84 6.84
C ASN A 113 -5.67 0.92 8.34
N PHE A 114 -5.04 2.02 8.77
CA PHE A 114 -4.75 2.24 10.18
C PHE A 114 -6.04 2.41 11.00
N LEU A 115 -7.03 3.13 10.46
CA LEU A 115 -8.33 3.31 11.12
C LEU A 115 -9.03 1.97 11.38
N TRP A 116 -9.00 1.04 10.40
CA TRP A 116 -9.56 -0.29 10.59
C TRP A 116 -8.86 -1.05 11.72
N ILE A 117 -7.53 -1.03 11.78
CA ILE A 117 -6.77 -1.67 12.86
C ILE A 117 -7.13 -1.06 14.21
N TYR A 118 -7.24 0.27 14.27
CA TYR A 118 -7.64 0.98 15.48
C TYR A 118 -9.05 0.57 15.95
N VAL A 119 -10.03 0.56 15.05
CA VAL A 119 -11.43 0.23 15.39
C VAL A 119 -11.58 -1.25 15.75
N PHE A 120 -10.99 -2.14 14.93
CA PHE A 120 -11.14 -3.58 15.12
C PHE A 120 -10.39 -4.08 16.36
N PHE A 121 -9.10 -3.77 16.46
CA PHE A 121 -8.25 -4.24 17.56
C PHE A 121 -8.28 -3.29 18.78
N GLY A 122 -8.06 -2.00 18.56
CA GLY A 122 -7.93 -1.02 19.66
C GLY A 122 -9.23 -0.81 20.41
N LEU A 123 -10.34 -0.60 19.71
CA LEU A 123 -11.66 -0.48 20.34
C LEU A 123 -12.32 -1.85 20.63
N LYS A 124 -11.70 -2.95 20.19
CA LYS A 124 -12.23 -4.31 20.33
C LYS A 124 -13.67 -4.41 19.78
N TYR A 125 -13.93 -3.72 18.67
CA TYR A 125 -15.28 -3.52 18.12
C TYR A 125 -15.40 -4.10 16.69
N PRO A 126 -15.66 -5.44 16.54
CA PRO A 126 -15.75 -6.11 15.24
C PRO A 126 -16.83 -5.54 14.32
N LEU A 127 -17.99 -5.08 14.85
CA LEU A 127 -19.04 -4.43 14.08
C LEU A 127 -18.58 -3.10 13.48
N GLY A 128 -17.88 -2.26 14.22
CA GLY A 128 -17.22 -1.06 13.67
C GLY A 128 -16.14 -1.43 12.65
N GLY A 129 -15.43 -2.53 12.92
CA GLY A 129 -14.42 -3.08 12.01
C GLY A 129 -14.98 -3.43 10.64
N ILE A 130 -16.20 -4.02 10.53
CA ILE A 130 -16.77 -4.36 9.21
C ILE A 130 -17.11 -3.11 8.40
N PHE A 131 -17.61 -2.05 9.02
CA PHE A 131 -17.88 -0.79 8.31
C PHE A 131 -16.60 -0.13 7.81
N THR A 132 -15.55 -0.09 8.64
CA THR A 132 -14.27 0.51 8.27
C THR A 132 -13.54 -0.29 7.20
N ILE A 133 -13.60 -1.65 7.23
CA ILE A 133 -12.95 -2.47 6.21
C ILE A 133 -13.70 -2.45 4.88
N ILE A 134 -15.02 -2.31 4.87
CA ILE A 134 -15.80 -2.10 3.64
C ILE A 134 -15.41 -0.76 3.01
N LEU A 135 -15.31 0.30 3.81
CA LEU A 135 -14.85 1.60 3.34
C LEU A 135 -13.43 1.51 2.79
N LEU A 136 -12.52 0.85 3.51
CA LEU A 136 -11.16 0.56 3.04
C LEU A 136 -11.18 -0.18 1.70
N TRP A 137 -11.98 -1.22 1.56
CA TRP A 137 -12.10 -2.01 0.34
C TRP A 137 -12.51 -1.15 -0.86
N ILE A 138 -13.52 -0.27 -0.67
CA ILE A 138 -13.96 0.68 -1.71
C ILE A 138 -12.79 1.58 -2.13
N PHE A 139 -12.04 2.14 -1.18
CA PHE A 139 -10.91 3.02 -1.49
C PHE A 139 -9.73 2.28 -2.11
N VAL A 140 -9.48 1.02 -1.77
CA VAL A 140 -8.48 0.16 -2.44
C VAL A 140 -8.90 -0.11 -3.88
N LEU A 141 -10.18 -0.41 -4.13
CA LEU A 141 -10.71 -0.59 -5.49
C LEU A 141 -10.58 0.70 -6.31
N LEU A 142 -10.97 1.85 -5.75
CA LEU A 142 -10.83 3.16 -6.41
C LEU A 142 -9.36 3.48 -6.70
N THR A 143 -8.45 3.18 -5.77
CA THR A 143 -7.01 3.34 -5.99
C THR A 143 -6.53 2.47 -7.14
N SER A 144 -6.93 1.20 -7.17
CA SER A 144 -6.56 0.26 -8.23
C SER A 144 -7.01 0.76 -9.60
N ILE A 145 -8.26 1.24 -9.71
CA ILE A 145 -8.81 1.81 -10.95
C ILE A 145 -8.04 3.08 -11.36
N LYS A 146 -7.82 4.01 -10.43
CA LYS A 146 -7.09 5.25 -10.73
C LYS A 146 -5.65 4.99 -11.12
N PHE A 147 -4.98 4.06 -10.43
CA PHE A 147 -3.63 3.66 -10.78
C PHE A 147 -3.58 3.01 -12.16
N PHE A 148 -4.54 2.14 -12.47
CA PHE A 148 -4.63 1.50 -13.78
C PHE A 148 -4.81 2.50 -14.93
N LEU A 149 -5.57 3.58 -14.72
CA LEU A 149 -5.77 4.63 -15.70
C LEU A 149 -4.50 5.47 -15.94
N VAL A 150 -3.64 5.65 -14.92
CA VAL A 150 -2.38 6.40 -15.02
C VAL A 150 -1.22 5.50 -15.49
N ASP A 151 -1.13 4.30 -14.92
CA ASP A 151 -0.10 3.30 -15.24
C ASP A 151 -0.66 1.89 -15.01
N ARG A 152 -0.77 1.10 -16.09
CA ARG A 152 -1.35 -0.25 -16.03
C ARG A 152 -0.64 -1.16 -15.03
N LEU A 153 0.70 -1.10 -14.97
CA LEU A 153 1.47 -1.91 -14.05
C LEU A 153 1.18 -1.53 -12.59
N ALA A 154 1.08 -0.23 -12.28
CA ALA A 154 0.71 0.22 -10.95
C ALA A 154 -0.68 -0.30 -10.53
N GLY A 155 -1.66 -0.30 -11.44
CA GLY A 155 -2.98 -0.87 -11.20
C GLY A 155 -2.94 -2.37 -10.91
N TYR A 156 -2.18 -3.15 -11.70
CA TYR A 156 -2.02 -4.59 -11.47
C TYR A 156 -1.36 -4.91 -10.12
N LEU A 157 -0.39 -4.11 -9.71
CA LEU A 157 0.29 -4.26 -8.42
C LEU A 157 -0.63 -4.02 -7.20
N MET A 158 -1.77 -3.34 -7.38
CA MET A 158 -2.78 -3.17 -6.33
C MET A 158 -3.71 -4.39 -6.16
N ILE A 159 -3.81 -5.28 -7.15
CA ILE A 159 -4.74 -6.42 -7.13
C ILE A 159 -4.47 -7.37 -5.96
N PRO A 160 -3.22 -7.80 -5.66
CA PRO A 160 -2.96 -8.69 -4.52
C PRO A 160 -3.43 -8.10 -3.19
N TYR A 161 -3.29 -6.79 -3.01
CA TYR A 161 -3.76 -6.12 -1.81
C TYR A 161 -5.30 -6.04 -1.77
N LEU A 162 -5.96 -5.79 -2.88
CA LEU A 162 -7.42 -5.83 -2.97
C LEU A 162 -7.98 -7.22 -2.60
N MET A 163 -7.32 -8.29 -3.08
CA MET A 163 -7.68 -9.67 -2.70
C MET A 163 -7.50 -9.91 -1.19
N TRP A 164 -6.42 -9.40 -0.61
CA TRP A 164 -6.17 -9.50 0.82
C TRP A 164 -7.23 -8.79 1.66
N VAL A 165 -7.60 -7.57 1.29
CA VAL A 165 -8.66 -6.81 1.99
C VAL A 165 -10.02 -7.51 1.84
N SER A 166 -10.31 -8.11 0.68
CA SER A 166 -11.51 -8.92 0.49
C SER A 166 -11.55 -10.13 1.43
N PHE A 167 -10.43 -10.85 1.54
CA PHE A 167 -10.27 -11.96 2.47
C PHE A 167 -10.46 -11.50 3.94
N ALA A 168 -9.81 -10.41 4.33
CA ALA A 168 -9.93 -9.86 5.69
C ALA A 168 -11.36 -9.38 6.00
N SER A 169 -12.10 -8.87 5.01
CA SER A 169 -13.50 -8.48 5.16
C SER A 169 -14.41 -9.70 5.44
N VAL A 170 -14.20 -10.78 4.72
CA VAL A 170 -14.90 -12.04 4.95
C VAL A 170 -14.59 -12.61 6.34
N LEU A 171 -13.31 -12.60 6.73
CA LEU A 171 -12.90 -13.07 8.06
C LEU A 171 -13.55 -12.24 9.17
N ASN A 172 -13.58 -10.89 9.02
CA ASN A 172 -14.25 -10.00 9.98
C ASN A 172 -15.73 -10.33 10.10
N ALA A 173 -16.44 -10.58 8.99
CA ALA A 173 -17.85 -10.97 9.00
C ALA A 173 -18.08 -12.30 9.73
N PHE A 174 -17.22 -13.30 9.54
CA PHE A 174 -17.29 -14.56 10.30
C PHE A 174 -17.03 -14.36 11.80
N ILE A 175 -16.07 -13.52 12.16
CA ILE A 175 -15.82 -13.22 13.59
C ILE A 175 -17.06 -12.61 14.24
N ILE A 176 -17.75 -11.67 13.59
CA ILE A 176 -19.00 -11.09 14.10
C ILE A 176 -20.08 -12.16 14.28
N ARG A 177 -20.18 -13.09 13.33
CA ARG A 177 -21.22 -14.13 13.38
C ARG A 177 -20.98 -15.18 14.47
N LEU A 178 -19.71 -15.41 14.84
CA LEU A 178 -19.32 -16.46 15.78
C LEU A 178 -19.19 -15.98 17.23
N ASN A 179 -19.15 -14.65 17.47
CA ASN A 179 -19.01 -14.03 18.78
C ASN A 179 -20.14 -13.06 19.07
#